data_245b464f8067fd0420c9eda365ce5270
#
_entry.id   245b464f8067fd0420c9eda365ce5270
#
_cell.length_a   1.000
_cell.length_b   1.000
_cell.length_c   1.000
_cell.angle_alpha   90.00
_cell.angle_beta   90.00
_cell.angle_gamma   90.00
#
_symmetry.space_group_name_H-M   'P 1'
#
loop_
_entity.id
_entity.type
_entity.pdbx_description
1 polymer ?
#
loop_
_entity_poly.entity_id
_entity_poly.type
_entity_poly.pdbx_seq_one_letter_code
_entity_poly.pdbx_strand_id
1 'polypeptide(L)'
;MKNISDIANLAGVSKSTVSRFLNGGSVSPQTKEKLSRIIEEHDYQPNQFAQSLRAKHTNLIGAIIPRMNSHAVDETVKGIVSVCHQHQYQLLLNYTGLDIRAEIEALETFSRSKVDGIILMATTLTDEHLEVIEKLNVPVILVGQSYPNLHSIIHDDYQAGFIVGEQIGSKKHKNVVFFGVSEEDVAVGVKRKQGIIDGLKKYDVYPEIYLTSFKYEEAKNDVSEKLKNASGIHALIGATDPIALAIHKFYSQQNNATGNYQIFGFGGNPMTQLVTPAITTVKFNYFKAGTYAMNQLNELIFSKNAVSKTVIPVEIENF
;
A
#
# COMPACT_ATOMS: atom_id res chain seq x y z
N MET A 1 25.86 23.61 16.12
CA MET A 1 24.43 23.67 16.48
C MET A 1 24.32 23.71 17.99
N LYS A 2 23.61 24.70 18.56
CA LYS A 2 23.42 24.75 20.03
C LYS A 2 22.47 23.65 20.49
N ASN A 3 22.70 23.12 21.66
CA ASN A 3 21.83 22.12 22.28
C ASN A 3 20.98 22.75 23.42
N ILE A 4 20.03 22.01 23.95
CA ILE A 4 19.12 22.50 25.00
C ILE A 4 19.88 23.02 26.26
N SER A 5 21.08 22.46 26.53
CA SER A 5 21.93 22.92 27.66
C SER A 5 22.49 24.30 27.41
N ASP A 6 22.89 24.58 26.16
CA ASP A 6 23.41 25.87 25.75
C ASP A 6 22.33 26.95 25.88
N ILE A 7 21.11 26.66 25.44
CA ILE A 7 19.95 27.56 25.58
C ILE A 7 19.61 27.80 27.05
N ALA A 8 19.64 26.75 27.88
CA ALA A 8 19.40 26.86 29.31
C ALA A 8 20.44 27.77 30.00
N ASN A 9 21.69 27.59 29.65
CA ASN A 9 22.79 28.42 30.17
C ASN A 9 22.65 29.89 29.74
N LEU A 10 22.39 30.16 28.47
CA LEU A 10 22.17 31.53 27.94
C LEU A 10 20.95 32.20 28.58
N ALA A 11 19.92 31.45 28.85
CA ALA A 11 18.71 31.97 29.51
C ALA A 11 18.82 32.02 31.03
N GLY A 12 19.86 31.44 31.64
CA GLY A 12 20.01 31.37 33.11
C GLY A 12 18.89 30.57 33.78
N VAL A 13 18.38 29.53 33.12
CA VAL A 13 17.32 28.66 33.62
C VAL A 13 17.71 27.19 33.54
N SER A 14 16.94 26.33 34.18
CA SER A 14 17.19 24.88 34.09
C SER A 14 16.81 24.31 32.75
N LYS A 15 17.43 23.20 32.31
CA LYS A 15 17.06 22.45 31.13
C LYS A 15 15.58 22.03 31.14
N SER A 16 15.05 21.72 32.33
CA SER A 16 13.63 21.37 32.51
C SER A 16 12.69 22.55 32.23
N THR A 17 13.13 23.79 32.55
CA THR A 17 12.38 25.00 32.22
C THR A 17 12.33 25.25 30.71
N VAL A 18 13.48 25.11 30.03
CA VAL A 18 13.53 25.22 28.56
C VAL A 18 12.66 24.13 27.91
N SER A 19 12.79 22.88 28.36
CA SER A 19 11.96 21.76 27.85
C SER A 19 10.47 22.01 28.07
N ARG A 20 10.08 22.53 29.23
CA ARG A 20 8.67 22.87 29.51
C ARG A 20 8.16 23.96 28.58
N PHE A 21 8.95 25.01 28.36
CA PHE A 21 8.62 26.08 27.42
C PHE A 21 8.41 25.55 25.98
N LEU A 22 9.36 24.75 25.49
CA LEU A 22 9.32 24.17 24.14
C LEU A 22 8.12 23.22 23.91
N ASN A 23 7.64 22.57 24.98
CA ASN A 23 6.47 21.68 24.95
C ASN A 23 5.15 22.39 25.31
N GLY A 24 5.10 23.74 25.22
CA GLY A 24 3.87 24.50 25.48
C GLY A 24 3.46 24.54 26.97
N GLY A 25 4.30 24.06 27.89
CA GLY A 25 4.02 24.09 29.30
C GLY A 25 4.17 25.48 29.91
N SER A 26 3.57 25.71 31.10
CA SER A 26 3.56 27.01 31.78
C SER A 26 4.94 27.39 32.31
N VAL A 27 5.41 28.58 31.94
CA VAL A 27 6.58 29.27 32.48
C VAL A 27 6.20 30.72 32.76
N SER A 28 6.99 31.43 33.60
CA SER A 28 6.69 32.83 33.86
C SER A 28 6.74 33.69 32.59
N PRO A 29 5.96 34.80 32.48
CA PRO A 29 5.99 35.67 31.30
C PRO A 29 7.37 36.18 30.94
N GLN A 30 8.17 36.56 31.93
CA GLN A 30 9.57 37.00 31.76
C GLN A 30 10.46 35.90 31.20
N THR A 31 10.30 34.66 31.69
CA THR A 31 11.06 33.51 31.21
C THR A 31 10.65 33.16 29.77
N LYS A 32 9.36 33.27 29.45
CA LYS A 32 8.84 33.03 28.12
C LYS A 32 9.46 33.97 27.09
N GLU A 33 9.44 35.28 27.38
CA GLU A 33 9.99 36.32 26.52
C GLU A 33 11.50 36.12 26.31
N LYS A 34 12.25 35.85 27.40
CA LYS A 34 13.70 35.60 27.37
C LYS A 34 14.05 34.39 26.53
N LEU A 35 13.33 33.27 26.70
CA LEU A 35 13.56 32.05 25.93
C LEU A 35 13.21 32.25 24.47
N SER A 36 12.09 32.89 24.12
CA SER A 36 11.70 33.17 22.72
C SER A 36 12.80 33.96 22.00
N ARG A 37 13.30 35.03 22.61
CA ARG A 37 14.39 35.86 22.03
C ARG A 37 15.67 35.06 21.82
N ILE A 38 16.14 34.28 22.82
CA ILE A 38 17.36 33.48 22.70
C ILE A 38 17.25 32.40 21.68
N ILE A 39 16.09 31.76 21.54
CA ILE A 39 15.81 30.73 20.54
C ILE A 39 15.88 31.34 19.15
N GLU A 40 15.25 32.50 18.92
CA GLU A 40 15.26 33.24 17.66
C GLU A 40 16.67 33.75 17.28
N GLU A 41 17.39 34.41 18.23
CA GLU A 41 18.75 34.92 18.03
C GLU A 41 19.76 33.83 17.64
N HIS A 42 19.52 32.60 18.07
CA HIS A 42 20.44 31.49 17.86
C HIS A 42 19.92 30.42 16.87
N ASP A 43 18.81 30.70 16.17
CA ASP A 43 18.14 29.74 15.28
C ASP A 43 18.09 28.32 15.89
N TYR A 44 17.74 28.28 17.19
CA TYR A 44 17.73 27.03 17.91
C TYR A 44 16.47 26.24 17.54
N GLN A 45 16.65 25.13 16.87
CA GLN A 45 15.59 24.16 16.63
C GLN A 45 15.72 23.01 17.64
N PRO A 46 14.65 22.72 18.38
CA PRO A 46 14.63 21.57 19.27
C PRO A 46 14.90 20.29 18.49
N ASN A 47 15.83 19.48 18.96
CA ASN A 47 16.03 18.16 18.36
C ASN A 47 14.81 17.28 18.66
N GLN A 48 13.95 17.11 17.66
CA GLN A 48 12.73 16.31 17.78
C GLN A 48 13.04 14.86 18.22
N PHE A 49 14.15 14.28 17.78
CA PHE A 49 14.61 12.98 18.25
C PHE A 49 14.92 12.95 19.76
N ALA A 50 15.54 14.02 20.29
CA ALA A 50 15.83 14.09 21.73
C ALA A 50 14.57 14.35 22.56
N GLN A 51 13.55 14.98 21.99
CA GLN A 51 12.24 15.15 22.62
C GLN A 51 11.44 13.83 22.60
N SER A 52 11.43 13.12 21.48
CA SER A 52 10.72 11.84 21.33
C SER A 52 11.28 10.73 22.23
N LEU A 53 12.58 10.76 22.55
CA LEU A 53 13.20 9.81 23.50
C LEU A 53 12.60 9.89 24.92
N ARG A 54 12.00 11.03 25.30
CA ARG A 54 11.37 11.28 26.60
C ARG A 54 9.84 11.30 26.52
N ALA A 55 9.29 11.41 25.33
CA ALA A 55 7.85 11.39 25.10
C ALA A 55 7.34 9.94 25.10
N LYS A 56 6.09 9.75 25.51
CA LYS A 56 5.40 8.46 25.42
C LYS A 56 5.18 8.04 23.95
N HIS A 57 5.09 9.02 23.04
CA HIS A 57 4.89 8.84 21.60
C HIS A 57 5.95 9.63 20.83
N THR A 58 6.40 9.06 19.71
CA THR A 58 7.44 9.65 18.87
C THR A 58 6.86 10.47 17.72
N ASN A 59 5.58 10.33 17.45
CA ASN A 59 4.87 10.82 16.25
C ASN A 59 5.47 10.32 14.94
N LEU A 60 6.07 9.12 14.95
CA LEU A 60 6.61 8.46 13.78
C LEU A 60 5.78 7.23 13.46
N ILE A 61 5.39 7.09 12.20
CA ILE A 61 4.72 5.90 11.67
C ILE A 61 5.64 5.23 10.65
N GLY A 62 5.80 3.92 10.77
CA GLY A 62 6.49 3.11 9.77
C GLY A 62 5.52 2.60 8.72
N ALA A 63 5.86 2.70 7.44
CA ALA A 63 5.16 1.99 6.38
C ALA A 63 6.15 1.17 5.56
N ILE A 64 5.87 -0.13 5.44
CA ILE A 64 6.66 -1.09 4.67
C ILE A 64 5.92 -1.34 3.38
N ILE A 65 6.58 -1.04 2.24
CA ILE A 65 5.98 -1.08 0.91
C ILE A 65 6.74 -2.02 -0.01
N PRO A 66 6.04 -2.87 -0.78
CA PRO A 66 6.69 -3.89 -1.62
C PRO A 66 7.27 -3.32 -2.92
N ARG A 67 6.71 -2.22 -3.45
CA ARG A 67 7.09 -1.65 -4.75
C ARG A 67 6.91 -0.14 -4.78
N MET A 68 7.84 0.57 -5.41
CA MET A 68 7.75 2.03 -5.61
C MET A 68 6.95 2.39 -6.87
N ASN A 69 7.01 1.56 -7.92
CA ASN A 69 6.38 1.80 -9.22
C ASN A 69 4.98 1.17 -9.33
N SER A 70 4.18 1.25 -8.28
CA SER A 70 2.85 0.65 -8.23
C SER A 70 1.81 1.72 -7.94
N HIS A 71 0.82 1.89 -8.85
CA HIS A 71 -0.31 2.79 -8.64
C HIS A 71 -1.06 2.48 -7.33
N ALA A 72 -1.24 1.19 -7.01
CA ALA A 72 -1.88 0.78 -5.77
C ALA A 72 -1.11 1.25 -4.52
N VAL A 73 0.22 1.08 -4.53
CA VAL A 73 1.08 1.53 -3.42
C VAL A 73 1.09 3.06 -3.33
N ASP A 74 1.26 3.75 -4.45
CA ASP A 74 1.28 5.21 -4.51
C ASP A 74 0.00 5.83 -3.92
N GLU A 75 -1.17 5.39 -4.38
CA GLU A 75 -2.45 5.90 -3.88
C GLU A 75 -2.70 5.51 -2.40
N THR A 76 -2.29 4.32 -1.97
CA THR A 76 -2.39 3.93 -0.56
C THR A 76 -1.50 4.82 0.32
N VAL A 77 -0.25 5.05 -0.09
CA VAL A 77 0.67 5.93 0.65
C VAL A 77 0.14 7.36 0.71
N LYS A 78 -0.43 7.90 -0.37
CA LYS A 78 -1.10 9.22 -0.35
C LYS A 78 -2.23 9.26 0.69
N GLY A 79 -3.04 8.21 0.78
CA GLY A 79 -4.07 8.09 1.80
C GLY A 79 -3.49 8.09 3.23
N ILE A 80 -2.43 7.34 3.47
CA ILE A 80 -1.72 7.31 4.76
C ILE A 80 -1.19 8.70 5.12
N VAL A 81 -0.48 9.35 4.18
CA VAL A 81 0.12 10.68 4.37
C VAL A 81 -0.94 11.72 4.69
N SER A 82 -2.11 11.67 4.04
CA SER A 82 -3.20 12.62 4.30
C SER A 82 -3.66 12.61 5.75
N VAL A 83 -3.74 11.43 6.37
CA VAL A 83 -4.12 11.27 7.78
C VAL A 83 -2.94 11.56 8.71
N CYS A 84 -1.71 11.19 8.33
CA CYS A 84 -0.50 11.57 9.07
C CYS A 84 -0.41 13.09 9.26
N HIS A 85 -0.67 13.87 8.22
CA HIS A 85 -0.68 15.34 8.31
C HIS A 85 -1.73 15.87 9.29
N GLN A 86 -2.94 15.29 9.30
CA GLN A 86 -4.01 15.69 10.22
C GLN A 86 -3.65 15.47 11.69
N HIS A 87 -2.90 14.40 11.98
CA HIS A 87 -2.50 14.01 13.33
C HIS A 87 -1.05 14.36 13.67
N GLN A 88 -0.37 15.14 12.82
CA GLN A 88 1.01 15.57 13.01
C GLN A 88 2.02 14.42 13.14
N TYR A 89 1.74 13.29 12.48
CA TYR A 89 2.70 12.19 12.33
C TYR A 89 3.66 12.44 11.17
N GLN A 90 4.88 11.92 11.30
CA GLN A 90 5.83 11.78 10.20
C GLN A 90 5.81 10.33 9.72
N LEU A 91 5.77 10.13 8.40
CA LEU A 91 5.80 8.82 7.80
C LEU A 91 7.22 8.43 7.39
N LEU A 92 7.69 7.29 7.87
CA LEU A 92 8.93 6.65 7.45
C LEU A 92 8.58 5.51 6.51
N LEU A 93 9.08 5.56 5.27
CA LEU A 93 8.87 4.52 4.27
C LEU A 93 10.08 3.58 4.20
N ASN A 94 9.82 2.27 4.23
CA ASN A 94 10.81 1.25 3.89
C ASN A 94 10.32 0.49 2.64
N TYR A 95 11.17 0.45 1.62
CA TYR A 95 10.93 -0.26 0.37
C TYR A 95 11.67 -1.58 0.36
N THR A 96 10.96 -2.68 0.11
CA THR A 96 11.48 -4.04 0.24
C THR A 96 11.75 -4.76 -1.08
N GLY A 97 11.19 -4.28 -2.20
CA GLY A 97 11.41 -4.90 -3.51
C GLY A 97 10.79 -6.28 -3.68
N LEU A 98 9.75 -6.63 -2.93
CA LEU A 98 9.14 -7.96 -2.85
C LEU A 98 10.05 -9.00 -2.17
N ASP A 99 11.00 -8.56 -1.36
CA ASP A 99 11.89 -9.45 -0.60
C ASP A 99 11.33 -9.63 0.82
N ILE A 100 10.95 -10.87 1.15
CA ILE A 100 10.40 -11.24 2.45
C ILE A 100 11.39 -10.95 3.59
N ARG A 101 12.68 -11.20 3.39
CA ARG A 101 13.70 -10.92 4.41
C ARG A 101 13.83 -9.43 4.68
N ALA A 102 13.80 -8.61 3.63
CA ALA A 102 13.79 -7.17 3.77
C ALA A 102 12.52 -6.65 4.49
N GLU A 103 11.36 -7.31 4.32
CA GLU A 103 10.13 -6.99 5.07
C GLU A 103 10.29 -7.29 6.56
N ILE A 104 10.84 -8.46 6.91
CA ILE A 104 11.12 -8.85 8.29
C ILE A 104 12.12 -7.88 8.95
N GLU A 105 13.24 -7.60 8.29
CA GLU A 105 14.24 -6.64 8.78
C GLU A 105 13.66 -5.23 8.97
N ALA A 106 12.73 -4.82 8.10
CA ALA A 106 12.06 -3.53 8.20
C ALA A 106 11.14 -3.47 9.44
N LEU A 107 10.37 -4.53 9.72
CA LEU A 107 9.53 -4.65 10.92
C LEU A 107 10.38 -4.48 12.19
N GLU A 108 11.48 -5.22 12.29
CA GLU A 108 12.41 -5.12 13.42
C GLU A 108 13.06 -3.73 13.53
N THR A 109 13.46 -3.16 12.39
CA THR A 109 14.10 -1.84 12.34
C THR A 109 13.16 -0.75 12.83
N PHE A 110 11.89 -0.77 12.42
CA PHE A 110 10.91 0.17 12.90
C PHE A 110 10.62 0.02 14.40
N SER A 111 10.59 -1.23 14.91
CA SER A 111 10.50 -1.48 16.35
C SER A 111 11.66 -0.86 17.11
N ARG A 112 12.89 -1.06 16.65
CA ARG A 112 14.10 -0.44 17.24
C ARG A 112 14.10 1.08 17.13
N SER A 113 13.54 1.62 16.04
CA SER A 113 13.44 3.08 15.80
C SER A 113 12.30 3.74 16.59
N LYS A 114 11.58 2.98 17.42
CA LYS A 114 10.49 3.46 18.28
C LYS A 114 9.40 4.19 17.51
N VAL A 115 9.01 3.69 16.33
CA VAL A 115 7.79 4.18 15.67
C VAL A 115 6.58 3.88 16.57
N ASP A 116 5.53 4.70 16.49
CA ASP A 116 4.32 4.52 17.30
C ASP A 116 3.42 3.42 16.74
N GLY A 117 3.59 3.08 15.46
CA GLY A 117 2.86 1.99 14.80
C GLY A 117 3.40 1.72 13.40
N ILE A 118 3.00 0.57 12.83
CA ILE A 118 3.49 0.10 11.53
C ILE A 118 2.31 -0.23 10.62
N ILE A 119 2.40 0.18 9.35
CA ILE A 119 1.53 -0.27 8.27
C ILE A 119 2.34 -1.17 7.35
N LEU A 120 1.94 -2.43 7.20
CA LEU A 120 2.61 -3.42 6.37
C LEU A 120 1.77 -3.72 5.12
N MET A 121 2.34 -3.42 3.95
CA MET A 121 1.77 -3.77 2.64
C MET A 121 2.50 -4.99 2.07
N ALA A 122 2.39 -6.14 2.73
CA ALA A 122 2.99 -7.38 2.26
C ALA A 122 2.19 -7.99 1.09
N THR A 123 2.89 -8.62 0.15
CA THR A 123 2.25 -9.46 -0.88
C THR A 123 2.00 -10.87 -0.37
N THR A 124 2.89 -11.36 0.47
CA THR A 124 2.83 -12.68 1.10
C THR A 124 3.07 -12.53 2.60
N LEU A 125 2.28 -13.24 3.41
CA LEU A 125 2.49 -13.32 4.85
C LEU A 125 3.00 -14.73 5.18
N THR A 126 4.19 -14.79 5.77
CA THR A 126 4.81 -16.05 6.24
C THR A 126 4.68 -16.18 7.76
N ASP A 127 4.92 -17.38 8.27
CA ASP A 127 4.95 -17.63 9.72
C ASP A 127 6.01 -16.74 10.41
N GLU A 128 7.12 -16.45 9.74
CA GLU A 128 8.17 -15.57 10.25
C GLU A 128 7.67 -14.12 10.43
N HIS A 129 6.85 -13.59 9.50
CA HIS A 129 6.18 -12.30 9.68
C HIS A 129 5.32 -12.28 10.95
N LEU A 130 4.54 -13.36 11.17
CA LEU A 130 3.64 -13.47 12.31
C LEU A 130 4.39 -13.53 13.62
N GLU A 131 5.47 -14.34 13.67
CA GLU A 131 6.34 -14.42 14.85
C GLU A 131 6.99 -13.08 15.21
N VAL A 132 7.42 -12.33 14.19
CA VAL A 132 8.02 -11.00 14.43
C VAL A 132 6.95 -10.02 14.88
N ILE A 133 5.80 -9.96 14.19
CA ILE A 133 4.70 -9.05 14.55
C ILE A 133 4.22 -9.30 15.99
N GLU A 134 4.10 -10.56 16.42
CA GLU A 134 3.69 -10.90 17.79
C GLU A 134 4.65 -10.38 18.86
N LYS A 135 5.95 -10.31 18.54
CA LYS A 135 6.99 -9.81 19.45
C LYS A 135 7.10 -8.29 19.47
N LEU A 136 6.43 -7.58 18.53
CA LEU A 136 6.49 -6.12 18.49
C LEU A 136 5.66 -5.50 19.61
N ASN A 137 6.18 -4.41 20.19
CA ASN A 137 5.49 -3.63 21.21
C ASN A 137 4.65 -2.48 20.63
N VAL A 138 4.47 -2.46 19.30
CA VAL A 138 3.73 -1.44 18.57
C VAL A 138 2.66 -2.09 17.68
N PRO A 139 1.50 -1.45 17.50
CA PRO A 139 0.47 -1.99 16.65
C PRO A 139 0.90 -2.08 15.19
N VAL A 140 0.46 -3.16 14.52
CA VAL A 140 0.68 -3.39 13.10
C VAL A 140 -0.67 -3.52 12.41
N ILE A 141 -0.82 -2.84 11.26
CA ILE A 141 -1.97 -2.98 10.37
C ILE A 141 -1.50 -3.54 9.03
N LEU A 142 -2.17 -4.57 8.57
CA LEU A 142 -1.97 -5.14 7.24
C LEU A 142 -2.80 -4.39 6.20
N VAL A 143 -2.23 -4.11 5.04
CA VAL A 143 -2.97 -3.58 3.88
C VAL A 143 -2.77 -4.48 2.68
N GLY A 144 -3.86 -4.88 2.05
CA GLY A 144 -3.88 -5.78 0.89
C GLY A 144 -4.01 -7.25 1.25
N GLN A 145 -3.48 -7.67 2.38
CA GLN A 145 -3.60 -9.03 2.90
C GLN A 145 -4.35 -9.05 4.24
N SER A 146 -4.85 -10.21 4.63
CA SER A 146 -5.50 -10.39 5.93
C SER A 146 -5.07 -11.68 6.59
N TYR A 147 -4.91 -11.62 7.92
CA TYR A 147 -4.62 -12.77 8.75
C TYR A 147 -5.50 -12.77 10.00
N PRO A 148 -5.94 -13.95 10.51
CA PRO A 148 -6.62 -14.04 11.80
C PRO A 148 -5.80 -13.34 12.89
N ASN A 149 -6.48 -12.63 13.80
CA ASN A 149 -5.87 -11.89 14.90
C ASN A 149 -4.98 -10.70 14.54
N LEU A 150 -4.91 -10.30 13.27
CA LEU A 150 -4.25 -9.05 12.84
C LEU A 150 -5.26 -8.08 12.23
N HIS A 151 -5.09 -6.80 12.54
CA HIS A 151 -5.88 -5.75 11.91
C HIS A 151 -5.55 -5.66 10.41
N SER A 152 -6.58 -5.61 9.58
CA SER A 152 -6.40 -5.72 8.14
C SER A 152 -7.36 -4.82 7.36
N ILE A 153 -6.83 -4.12 6.37
CA ILE A 153 -7.60 -3.37 5.38
C ILE A 153 -7.39 -4.05 4.04
N ILE A 154 -8.44 -4.60 3.47
CA ILE A 154 -8.38 -5.30 2.17
C ILE A 154 -9.46 -4.79 1.22
N HIS A 155 -9.32 -5.09 -0.05
CA HIS A 155 -10.39 -4.94 -1.04
C HIS A 155 -11.12 -6.25 -1.27
N ASP A 156 -12.29 -6.19 -1.90
CA ASP A 156 -13.04 -7.38 -2.30
C ASP A 156 -12.51 -7.92 -3.64
N ASP A 157 -11.36 -8.58 -3.56
CA ASP A 157 -10.68 -9.15 -4.73
C ASP A 157 -11.49 -10.25 -5.41
N TYR A 158 -12.24 -11.04 -4.65
CA TYR A 158 -13.11 -12.04 -5.23
C TYR A 158 -14.23 -11.40 -6.09
N GLN A 159 -14.91 -10.41 -5.53
CA GLN A 159 -15.97 -9.71 -6.25
C GLN A 159 -15.44 -8.98 -7.47
N ALA A 160 -14.24 -8.38 -7.37
CA ALA A 160 -13.57 -7.75 -8.52
C ALA A 160 -13.37 -8.76 -9.68
N GLY A 161 -12.82 -9.92 -9.36
CA GLY A 161 -12.63 -10.99 -10.34
C GLY A 161 -13.94 -11.50 -10.91
N PHE A 162 -14.93 -11.72 -10.03
CA PHE A 162 -16.23 -12.27 -10.42
C PHE A 162 -16.97 -11.38 -11.43
N ILE A 163 -16.96 -10.07 -11.24
CA ILE A 163 -17.57 -9.09 -12.14
C ILE A 163 -16.93 -9.16 -13.53
N VAL A 164 -15.60 -9.21 -13.61
CA VAL A 164 -14.90 -9.34 -14.90
C VAL A 164 -15.25 -10.66 -15.59
N GLY A 165 -15.27 -11.76 -14.84
CA GLY A 165 -15.66 -13.06 -15.35
C GLY A 165 -17.09 -13.09 -15.90
N GLU A 166 -18.06 -12.54 -15.16
CA GLU A 166 -19.46 -12.42 -15.62
C GLU A 166 -19.58 -11.57 -16.88
N GLN A 167 -18.88 -10.44 -16.94
CA GLN A 167 -18.94 -9.55 -18.08
C GLN A 167 -18.43 -10.23 -19.36
N ILE A 168 -17.29 -10.94 -19.26
CA ILE A 168 -16.72 -11.67 -20.39
C ILE A 168 -17.65 -12.81 -20.82
N GLY A 169 -18.13 -13.60 -19.86
CA GLY A 169 -19.01 -14.73 -20.11
C GLY A 169 -20.34 -14.30 -20.76
N SER A 170 -20.97 -13.21 -20.26
CA SER A 170 -22.23 -12.69 -20.82
C SER A 170 -22.13 -12.26 -22.27
N LYS A 171 -20.95 -11.82 -22.72
CA LYS A 171 -20.67 -11.49 -24.14
C LYS A 171 -20.40 -12.72 -25.01
N LYS A 172 -20.49 -13.93 -24.44
CA LYS A 172 -20.24 -15.21 -25.13
C LYS A 172 -18.81 -15.35 -25.67
N HIS A 173 -17.86 -14.69 -25.07
CA HIS A 173 -16.44 -14.89 -25.38
C HIS A 173 -16.00 -16.27 -24.90
N LYS A 174 -15.62 -17.17 -25.84
CA LYS A 174 -15.26 -18.55 -25.51
C LYS A 174 -13.76 -18.75 -25.29
N ASN A 175 -12.92 -18.02 -26.01
CA ASN A 175 -11.46 -18.12 -25.92
C ASN A 175 -10.94 -17.01 -25.02
N VAL A 176 -10.73 -17.33 -23.77
CA VAL A 176 -10.31 -16.40 -22.71
C VAL A 176 -8.94 -16.82 -22.19
N VAL A 177 -8.02 -15.89 -22.11
CA VAL A 177 -6.69 -16.09 -21.52
C VAL A 177 -6.53 -15.21 -20.29
N PHE A 178 -6.06 -15.78 -19.20
CA PHE A 178 -5.78 -15.08 -17.95
C PHE A 178 -4.30 -15.20 -17.59
N PHE A 179 -3.62 -14.06 -17.48
CA PHE A 179 -2.29 -13.94 -16.93
C PHE A 179 -2.40 -13.61 -15.43
N GLY A 180 -2.23 -14.64 -14.61
CA GLY A 180 -2.28 -14.58 -13.15
C GLY A 180 -0.91 -14.43 -12.52
N VAL A 181 -0.90 -14.34 -11.19
CA VAL A 181 0.32 -14.31 -10.36
C VAL A 181 0.33 -15.51 -9.39
N SER A 182 1.43 -15.69 -8.67
CA SER A 182 1.57 -16.76 -7.66
C SER A 182 0.43 -16.74 -6.64
N GLU A 183 -0.04 -17.93 -6.24
CA GLU A 183 -1.04 -18.12 -5.19
C GLU A 183 -0.54 -17.77 -3.78
N GLU A 184 0.76 -17.53 -3.62
CA GLU A 184 1.32 -16.95 -2.40
C GLU A 184 0.71 -15.57 -2.09
N ASP A 185 0.36 -14.81 -3.13
CA ASP A 185 -0.50 -13.62 -2.96
C ASP A 185 -1.97 -14.07 -2.90
N VAL A 186 -2.50 -14.19 -1.68
CA VAL A 186 -3.87 -14.68 -1.44
C VAL A 186 -4.93 -13.75 -2.05
N ALA A 187 -4.69 -12.44 -2.09
CA ALA A 187 -5.65 -11.48 -2.62
C ALA A 187 -5.78 -11.61 -4.16
N VAL A 188 -4.65 -11.52 -4.87
CA VAL A 188 -4.63 -11.50 -6.33
C VAL A 188 -4.53 -12.91 -6.92
N GLY A 189 -3.60 -13.72 -6.42
CA GLY A 189 -3.33 -15.06 -6.93
C GLY A 189 -4.41 -16.09 -6.60
N VAL A 190 -5.12 -15.92 -5.48
CA VAL A 190 -6.19 -16.86 -5.09
C VAL A 190 -7.56 -16.24 -5.28
N LYS A 191 -7.92 -15.20 -4.52
CA LYS A 191 -9.31 -14.69 -4.46
C LYS A 191 -9.75 -14.07 -5.78
N ARG A 192 -8.95 -13.16 -6.37
CA ARG A 192 -9.27 -12.54 -7.65
C ARG A 192 -9.36 -13.57 -8.75
N LYS A 193 -8.39 -14.49 -8.83
CA LYS A 193 -8.40 -15.60 -9.78
C LYS A 193 -9.67 -16.45 -9.63
N GLN A 194 -10.02 -16.84 -8.42
CA GLN A 194 -11.22 -17.64 -8.17
C GLN A 194 -12.49 -16.90 -8.61
N GLY A 195 -12.58 -15.60 -8.30
CA GLY A 195 -13.69 -14.77 -8.76
C GLY A 195 -13.84 -14.79 -10.29
N ILE A 196 -12.72 -14.58 -11.02
CA ILE A 196 -12.72 -14.65 -12.50
C ILE A 196 -13.26 -15.99 -13.00
N ILE A 197 -12.75 -17.10 -12.45
CA ILE A 197 -13.14 -18.44 -12.83
C ILE A 197 -14.63 -18.67 -12.57
N ASP A 198 -15.13 -18.32 -11.40
CA ASP A 198 -16.53 -18.53 -11.02
C ASP A 198 -17.47 -17.66 -11.83
N GLY A 199 -17.09 -16.41 -12.15
CA GLY A 199 -17.86 -15.54 -13.03
C GLY A 199 -17.97 -16.08 -14.45
N LEU A 200 -16.89 -16.58 -15.03
CA LEU A 200 -16.86 -17.21 -16.36
C LEU A 200 -17.63 -18.53 -16.39
N LYS A 201 -17.50 -19.35 -15.35
CA LYS A 201 -18.15 -20.66 -15.23
C LYS A 201 -19.67 -20.59 -15.33
N LYS A 202 -20.30 -19.50 -14.93
CA LYS A 202 -21.75 -19.28 -15.11
C LYS A 202 -22.20 -19.38 -16.57
N TYR A 203 -21.28 -19.20 -17.50
CA TYR A 203 -21.53 -19.19 -18.95
C TYR A 203 -20.82 -20.33 -19.69
N ASP A 204 -20.39 -21.37 -18.97
CA ASP A 204 -19.61 -22.50 -19.48
C ASP A 204 -18.30 -22.07 -20.19
N VAL A 205 -17.68 -21.01 -19.70
CA VAL A 205 -16.40 -20.50 -20.19
C VAL A 205 -15.29 -20.80 -19.17
N TYR A 206 -14.17 -21.32 -19.67
CA TYR A 206 -13.01 -21.68 -18.87
C TYR A 206 -11.79 -20.98 -19.44
N PRO A 207 -11.08 -20.17 -18.66
CA PRO A 207 -9.91 -19.45 -19.17
C PRO A 207 -8.69 -20.37 -19.25
N GLU A 208 -7.86 -20.17 -20.26
CA GLU A 208 -6.49 -20.64 -20.24
C GLU A 208 -5.69 -19.76 -19.30
N ILE A 209 -4.94 -20.36 -18.35
CA ILE A 209 -4.28 -19.63 -17.26
C ILE A 209 -2.77 -19.74 -17.40
N TYR A 210 -2.09 -18.62 -17.47
CA TYR A 210 -0.64 -18.52 -17.41
C TYR A 210 -0.21 -17.75 -16.15
N LEU A 211 0.85 -18.21 -15.50
CA LEU A 211 1.45 -17.49 -14.39
C LEU A 211 2.50 -16.51 -14.92
N THR A 212 2.55 -15.34 -14.30
CA THR A 212 3.54 -14.31 -14.55
C THR A 212 3.87 -13.54 -13.28
N SER A 213 4.62 -12.46 -13.38
CA SER A 213 5.10 -11.64 -12.27
C SER A 213 4.35 -10.32 -12.18
N PHE A 214 4.38 -9.71 -10.98
CA PHE A 214 3.98 -8.31 -10.79
C PHE A 214 4.94 -7.31 -11.47
N LYS A 215 6.15 -7.73 -11.84
CA LYS A 215 7.13 -6.88 -12.50
C LYS A 215 6.82 -6.80 -13.99
N TYR A 216 6.64 -5.57 -14.49
CA TYR A 216 6.22 -5.33 -15.87
C TYR A 216 7.12 -6.00 -16.92
N GLU A 217 8.45 -5.94 -16.77
CA GLU A 217 9.37 -6.51 -17.76
C GLU A 217 9.31 -8.05 -17.79
N GLU A 218 9.13 -8.69 -16.63
CA GLU A 218 8.91 -10.15 -16.56
C GLU A 218 7.57 -10.51 -17.22
N ALA A 219 6.49 -9.82 -16.85
CA ALA A 219 5.17 -10.03 -17.44
C ALA A 219 5.16 -9.82 -18.95
N LYS A 220 5.85 -8.82 -19.46
CA LYS A 220 5.98 -8.55 -20.89
C LYS A 220 6.65 -9.70 -21.64
N ASN A 221 7.69 -10.31 -21.06
CA ASN A 221 8.40 -11.44 -21.64
C ASN A 221 7.50 -12.68 -21.66
N ASP A 222 6.85 -12.99 -20.53
CA ASP A 222 5.93 -14.14 -20.41
C ASP A 222 4.76 -14.02 -21.38
N VAL A 223 4.12 -12.84 -21.45
CA VAL A 223 3.04 -12.54 -22.39
C VAL A 223 3.50 -12.76 -23.83
N SER A 224 4.69 -12.26 -24.19
CA SER A 224 5.23 -12.41 -25.54
C SER A 224 5.50 -13.86 -25.89
N GLU A 225 6.01 -14.64 -24.95
CA GLU A 225 6.26 -16.09 -25.16
C GLU A 225 4.95 -16.85 -25.35
N LYS A 226 3.97 -16.64 -24.45
CA LYS A 226 2.71 -17.41 -24.44
C LYS A 226 1.78 -17.05 -25.60
N LEU A 227 1.75 -15.78 -26.01
CA LEU A 227 0.85 -15.30 -27.05
C LEU A 227 1.44 -15.38 -28.47
N LYS A 228 2.73 -15.71 -28.63
CA LYS A 228 3.42 -15.71 -29.92
C LYS A 228 2.69 -16.52 -31.03
N ASN A 229 2.10 -17.65 -30.67
CA ASN A 229 1.41 -18.55 -31.59
C ASN A 229 -0.11 -18.64 -31.30
N ALA A 230 -0.61 -17.81 -30.39
CA ALA A 230 -2.01 -17.84 -30.00
C ALA A 230 -2.87 -17.11 -31.06
N SER A 231 -4.04 -17.66 -31.35
CA SER A 231 -4.98 -17.07 -32.30
C SER A 231 -6.43 -17.24 -31.82
N GLY A 232 -7.32 -16.39 -32.33
CA GLY A 232 -8.75 -16.50 -32.05
C GLY A 232 -9.13 -16.19 -30.60
N ILE A 233 -8.28 -15.44 -29.86
CA ILE A 233 -8.58 -15.03 -28.49
C ILE A 233 -9.59 -13.87 -28.53
N HIS A 234 -10.64 -13.97 -27.70
CA HIS A 234 -11.69 -12.97 -27.59
C HIS A 234 -11.52 -12.06 -26.38
N ALA A 235 -10.98 -12.57 -25.28
CA ALA A 235 -10.72 -11.77 -24.09
C ALA A 235 -9.39 -12.16 -23.44
N LEU A 236 -8.66 -11.16 -23.01
CA LEU A 236 -7.40 -11.30 -22.30
C LEU A 236 -7.51 -10.59 -20.96
N ILE A 237 -7.11 -11.26 -19.91
CA ILE A 237 -7.20 -10.74 -18.56
C ILE A 237 -5.80 -10.67 -17.96
N GLY A 238 -5.36 -9.48 -17.58
CA GLY A 238 -4.17 -9.32 -16.72
C GLY A 238 -4.60 -9.23 -15.25
N ALA A 239 -3.98 -10.01 -14.39
CA ALA A 239 -4.28 -9.97 -12.94
C ALA A 239 -4.09 -8.58 -12.32
N THR A 240 -3.35 -7.70 -12.98
CA THR A 240 -3.17 -6.28 -12.64
C THR A 240 -3.10 -5.42 -13.91
N ASP A 241 -3.30 -4.12 -13.79
CA ASP A 241 -3.17 -3.20 -14.92
C ASP A 241 -1.78 -3.22 -15.59
N PRO A 242 -0.64 -3.33 -14.87
CA PRO A 242 0.66 -3.51 -15.51
C PRO A 242 0.74 -4.76 -16.40
N ILE A 243 0.12 -5.88 -15.99
CA ILE A 243 0.06 -7.10 -16.80
C ILE A 243 -0.85 -6.87 -18.02
N ALA A 244 -1.99 -6.21 -17.83
CA ALA A 244 -2.90 -5.85 -18.93
C ALA A 244 -2.22 -4.91 -19.95
N LEU A 245 -1.40 -3.96 -19.47
CA LEU A 245 -0.58 -3.09 -20.34
C LEU A 245 0.51 -3.88 -21.09
N ALA A 246 1.10 -4.91 -20.49
CA ALA A 246 2.03 -5.80 -21.16
C ALA A 246 1.34 -6.58 -22.31
N ILE A 247 0.12 -7.08 -22.06
CA ILE A 247 -0.72 -7.72 -23.07
C ILE A 247 -1.03 -6.72 -24.21
N HIS A 248 -1.47 -5.51 -23.86
CA HIS A 248 -1.75 -4.47 -24.85
C HIS A 248 -0.51 -4.15 -25.70
N LYS A 249 0.66 -4.02 -25.06
CA LYS A 249 1.93 -3.75 -25.75
C LYS A 249 2.26 -4.86 -26.77
N PHE A 250 2.05 -6.11 -26.40
CA PHE A 250 2.27 -7.24 -27.32
C PHE A 250 1.39 -7.10 -28.58
N TYR A 251 0.09 -6.89 -28.43
CA TYR A 251 -0.82 -6.76 -29.58
C TYR A 251 -0.60 -5.49 -30.40
N SER A 252 -0.26 -4.38 -29.77
CA SER A 252 0.03 -3.12 -30.48
C SER A 252 1.25 -3.18 -31.40
N GLN A 253 2.13 -4.15 -31.20
CA GLN A 253 3.33 -4.37 -32.03
C GLN A 253 3.07 -5.33 -33.21
N GLN A 254 1.92 -6.01 -33.25
CA GLN A 254 1.58 -6.90 -34.35
C GLN A 254 0.85 -6.11 -35.44
N ASN A 255 1.35 -6.16 -36.69
CA ASN A 255 0.80 -5.46 -37.85
C ASN A 255 -0.65 -5.87 -38.20
N ASN A 256 -1.21 -6.88 -37.55
CA ASN A 256 -2.56 -7.41 -37.75
C ASN A 256 -3.46 -7.20 -36.52
N ALA A 257 -3.32 -6.11 -35.79
CA ALA A 257 -4.13 -5.76 -34.61
C ALA A 257 -5.64 -5.53 -34.89
N THR A 258 -6.18 -6.04 -36.01
CA THR A 258 -7.62 -6.00 -36.36
C THR A 258 -8.44 -7.08 -35.66
N GLY A 259 -7.88 -7.78 -34.68
CA GLY A 259 -8.59 -8.79 -33.89
C GLY A 259 -9.66 -8.17 -33.00
N ASN A 260 -10.84 -8.78 -32.98
CA ASN A 260 -11.96 -8.39 -32.11
C ASN A 260 -11.72 -8.99 -30.71
N TYR A 261 -10.75 -8.42 -29.95
CA TYR A 261 -10.41 -8.83 -28.59
C TYR A 261 -10.61 -7.70 -27.58
N GLN A 262 -10.86 -8.05 -26.34
CA GLN A 262 -10.94 -7.12 -25.22
C GLN A 262 -9.86 -7.44 -24.20
N ILE A 263 -9.26 -6.42 -23.61
CA ILE A 263 -8.26 -6.56 -22.54
C ILE A 263 -8.84 -6.01 -21.25
N PHE A 264 -8.72 -6.80 -20.19
CA PHE A 264 -9.18 -6.48 -18.85
C PHE A 264 -8.00 -6.41 -17.89
N GLY A 265 -8.05 -5.46 -16.96
CA GLY A 265 -7.09 -5.26 -15.90
C GLY A 265 -7.75 -5.02 -14.55
N PHE A 266 -6.93 -4.81 -13.53
CA PHE A 266 -7.36 -4.53 -12.17
C PHE A 266 -6.42 -3.51 -11.53
N GLY A 267 -7.00 -2.45 -10.99
CA GLY A 267 -6.26 -1.42 -10.29
C GLY A 267 -6.75 0.00 -10.54
N GLY A 268 -7.40 0.27 -11.68
CA GLY A 268 -7.82 1.62 -12.05
C GLY A 268 -6.64 2.53 -12.39
N ASN A 269 -5.52 1.98 -12.90
CA ASN A 269 -4.36 2.78 -13.29
C ASN A 269 -4.72 3.69 -14.47
N PRO A 270 -4.52 5.02 -14.37
CA PRO A 270 -4.84 5.97 -15.45
C PRO A 270 -4.22 5.63 -16.82
N MET A 271 -3.07 4.95 -16.84
CA MET A 271 -2.42 4.52 -18.08
C MET A 271 -3.29 3.60 -18.93
N THR A 272 -4.24 2.86 -18.34
CA THR A 272 -5.16 1.97 -19.06
C THR A 272 -6.09 2.73 -20.02
N GLN A 273 -6.35 4.00 -19.72
CA GLN A 273 -7.20 4.88 -20.54
C GLN A 273 -6.42 5.63 -21.62
N LEU A 274 -5.10 5.68 -21.53
CA LEU A 274 -4.23 6.41 -22.48
C LEU A 274 -3.78 5.54 -23.66
N VAL A 275 -4.07 4.25 -23.64
CA VAL A 275 -3.77 3.32 -24.73
C VAL A 275 -4.96 3.12 -25.68
N THR A 276 -4.71 2.71 -26.93
CA THR A 276 -5.76 2.47 -27.92
C THR A 276 -5.64 1.06 -28.47
N PRO A 277 -6.69 0.21 -28.38
CA PRO A 277 -7.93 0.44 -27.63
C PRO A 277 -7.68 0.56 -26.11
N ALA A 278 -8.55 1.27 -25.41
CA ALA A 278 -8.46 1.39 -23.96
C ALA A 278 -8.64 0.04 -23.26
N ILE A 279 -7.98 -0.14 -22.14
CA ILE A 279 -8.09 -1.34 -21.32
C ILE A 279 -9.24 -1.14 -20.31
N THR A 280 -10.15 -2.09 -20.26
CA THR A 280 -11.18 -2.12 -19.21
C THR A 280 -10.56 -2.54 -17.89
N THR A 281 -10.72 -1.74 -16.85
CA THR A 281 -10.13 -2.03 -15.54
C THR A 281 -11.12 -1.88 -14.40
N VAL A 282 -11.03 -2.78 -13.40
CA VAL A 282 -11.75 -2.62 -12.14
C VAL A 282 -11.00 -1.65 -11.25
N LYS A 283 -11.69 -0.64 -10.72
CA LYS A 283 -11.11 0.34 -9.81
C LYS A 283 -11.15 -0.14 -8.37
N PHE A 284 -10.05 0.07 -7.70
CA PHE A 284 -9.88 -0.13 -6.27
C PHE A 284 -9.61 1.22 -5.60
N ASN A 285 -10.30 1.52 -4.52
CA ASN A 285 -10.10 2.75 -3.80
C ASN A 285 -8.90 2.64 -2.84
N TYR A 286 -7.70 2.64 -3.42
CA TYR A 286 -6.45 2.51 -2.67
C TYR A 286 -6.19 3.69 -1.72
N PHE A 287 -6.56 4.90 -2.11
CA PHE A 287 -6.48 6.07 -1.24
C PHE A 287 -7.31 5.86 0.04
N LYS A 288 -8.53 5.36 -0.10
CA LYS A 288 -9.40 5.02 1.03
C LYS A 288 -8.81 3.92 1.90
N ALA A 289 -8.14 2.92 1.29
CA ALA A 289 -7.44 1.89 2.05
C ALA A 289 -6.33 2.50 2.93
N GLY A 290 -5.55 3.43 2.40
CA GLY A 290 -4.53 4.15 3.15
C GLY A 290 -5.11 5.00 4.28
N THR A 291 -6.19 5.75 4.02
CA THR A 291 -6.84 6.55 5.06
C THR A 291 -7.41 5.69 6.17
N TYR A 292 -8.04 4.56 5.84
CA TYR A 292 -8.58 3.64 6.85
C TYR A 292 -7.46 2.99 7.67
N ALA A 293 -6.38 2.55 7.02
CA ALA A 293 -5.24 1.96 7.71
C ALA A 293 -4.64 2.91 8.73
N MET A 294 -4.41 4.18 8.35
CA MET A 294 -3.81 5.15 9.26
C MET A 294 -4.76 5.59 10.37
N ASN A 295 -6.06 5.78 10.09
CA ASN A 295 -7.05 6.09 11.12
C ASN A 295 -7.15 4.96 12.15
N GLN A 296 -7.25 3.71 11.70
CA GLN A 296 -7.31 2.56 12.59
C GLN A 296 -6.01 2.39 13.38
N LEU A 297 -4.85 2.62 12.75
CA LEU A 297 -3.57 2.60 13.46
C LEU A 297 -3.51 3.66 14.55
N ASN A 298 -3.99 4.88 14.27
CA ASN A 298 -4.06 5.95 15.26
C ASN A 298 -4.96 5.58 16.46
N GLU A 299 -6.09 4.93 16.22
CA GLU A 299 -6.93 4.41 17.30
C GLU A 299 -6.19 3.37 18.15
N LEU A 300 -5.44 2.47 17.53
CA LEU A 300 -4.68 1.42 18.23
C LEU A 300 -3.52 1.96 19.05
N ILE A 301 -2.89 3.04 18.64
CA ILE A 301 -1.81 3.71 19.39
C ILE A 301 -2.33 4.21 20.74
N PHE A 302 -3.55 4.70 20.81
CA PHE A 302 -4.14 5.30 22.02
C PHE A 302 -5.08 4.36 22.79
N SER A 303 -5.63 3.33 22.14
CA SER A 303 -6.56 2.39 22.76
C SER A 303 -6.38 0.99 22.19
N LYS A 304 -6.59 -0.05 23.04
CA LYS A 304 -6.60 -1.44 22.57
C LYS A 304 -8.01 -1.79 22.13
N ASN A 305 -8.26 -1.72 20.85
CA ASN A 305 -9.52 -2.16 20.25
C ASN A 305 -9.46 -3.64 19.86
N ALA A 306 -10.62 -4.27 19.70
CA ALA A 306 -10.70 -5.64 19.16
C ALA A 306 -10.16 -5.66 17.73
N VAL A 307 -9.53 -6.79 17.38
CA VAL A 307 -9.04 -7.03 16.02
C VAL A 307 -10.16 -6.84 15.01
N SER A 308 -9.89 -6.08 13.97
CA SER A 308 -10.87 -5.79 12.93
C SER A 308 -10.30 -6.04 11.54
N LYS A 309 -11.19 -6.50 10.65
CA LYS A 309 -10.94 -6.63 9.23
C LYS A 309 -11.91 -5.72 8.49
N THR A 310 -11.36 -4.75 7.76
CA THR A 310 -12.15 -3.87 6.90
C THR A 310 -12.03 -4.32 5.46
N VAL A 311 -13.17 -4.56 4.80
CA VAL A 311 -13.25 -4.87 3.37
C VAL A 311 -13.76 -3.65 2.64
N ILE A 312 -12.96 -3.11 1.71
CA ILE A 312 -13.35 -1.98 0.86
C ILE A 312 -13.97 -2.56 -0.40
N PRO A 313 -15.22 -2.20 -0.73
CA PRO A 313 -15.84 -2.65 -1.97
C PRO A 313 -15.09 -2.08 -3.18
N VAL A 314 -15.13 -2.81 -4.28
CA VAL A 314 -14.62 -2.34 -5.57
C VAL A 314 -15.64 -1.46 -6.26
N GLU A 315 -15.17 -0.47 -6.98
CA GLU A 315 -16.01 0.43 -7.77
C GLU A 315 -15.97 -0.03 -9.24
N ILE A 316 -17.18 -0.15 -9.83
CA ILE A 316 -17.33 -0.46 -11.24
C ILE A 316 -17.56 0.88 -11.92
N GLU A 317 -16.57 1.42 -12.61
CA GLU A 317 -16.86 2.46 -13.59
C GLU A 317 -17.33 1.77 -14.89
N ASN A 318 -18.40 2.32 -15.46
CA ASN A 318 -19.10 1.87 -16.67
C ASN A 318 -18.18 1.11 -17.64
N PHE A 319 -18.39 -0.18 -17.68
CA PHE A 319 -17.79 -1.05 -18.66
C PHE A 319 -18.52 -0.93 -20.00
#